data_874b79f195cb1443dd6f275623114563
#
_entry.id   874b79f195cb1443dd6f275623114563
#
_cell.length_a   1.000
_cell.length_b   1.000
_cell.length_c   1.000
_cell.angle_alpha   90.00
_cell.angle_beta   90.00
_cell.angle_gamma   90.00
#
_symmetry.space_group_name_H-M   'P 1'
#
loop_
_entity.id
_entity.type
_entity.pdbx_description
1 polymer ?
#
loop_
_entity_poly.entity_id
_entity_poly.type
_entity_poly.pdbx_seq_one_letter_code
_entity_poly.pdbx_strand_id
1 'polypeptide(L)'
;VKILVNGEKTLTVPAGGTLLSALSNEKLFLPSACGGGGTCAMCKCQIPEGGGDLLPTEAGHINRRMAKENWRLACQVKVKNDMKIQIPDEVFGIKKWECEVVSNYNVASFIKEFVVRLPEGENLHFEAGGYIQIDVPATTVDFKTIEIAPNPNDPAGPEKFKTEWDKFKLWDLKMKNEEPIFRAY
;
A
#
# COMPACT_ATOMS: atom_id res chain seq x y z
N VAL A 1 -7.32 6.30 21.31
CA VAL A 1 -8.56 5.72 20.77
C VAL A 1 -8.46 4.22 20.82
N LYS A 2 -9.53 3.56 21.23
CA LYS A 2 -9.61 2.08 21.27
C LYS A 2 -10.37 1.57 20.05
N ILE A 3 -9.84 0.54 19.40
CA ILE A 3 -10.50 -0.15 18.28
C ILE A 3 -10.70 -1.61 18.68
N LEU A 4 -11.96 -2.04 18.81
CA LEU A 4 -12.31 -3.43 19.05
C LEU A 4 -12.47 -4.14 17.70
N VAL A 5 -11.59 -5.09 17.43
CA VAL A 5 -11.54 -5.86 16.18
C VAL A 5 -12.20 -7.22 16.39
N ASN A 6 -13.20 -7.56 15.56
CA ASN A 6 -13.96 -8.81 15.56
C ASN A 6 -14.54 -9.22 16.93
N GLY A 7 -14.73 -8.24 17.83
CA GLY A 7 -15.22 -8.49 19.19
C GLY A 7 -14.21 -9.10 20.17
N GLU A 8 -12.99 -9.36 19.74
CA GLU A 8 -11.98 -10.10 20.51
C GLU A 8 -10.73 -9.27 20.82
N LYS A 9 -10.15 -8.62 19.78
CA LYS A 9 -8.88 -7.91 19.93
C LYS A 9 -9.09 -6.42 20.10
N THR A 10 -8.57 -5.84 21.18
CA THR A 10 -8.59 -4.38 21.39
C THR A 10 -7.22 -3.78 21.06
N LEU A 11 -7.21 -2.81 20.16
CA LEU A 11 -6.04 -2.02 19.79
C LEU A 11 -6.14 -0.64 20.44
N THR A 12 -5.00 -0.06 20.80
CA THR A 12 -4.93 1.33 21.27
C THR A 12 -4.06 2.13 20.31
N VAL A 13 -4.68 3.03 19.56
CA VAL A 13 -4.04 3.76 18.46
C VAL A 13 -4.15 5.28 18.63
N PRO A 14 -3.23 6.07 18.07
CA PRO A 14 -3.36 7.51 17.99
C PRO A 14 -4.60 7.92 17.19
N ALA A 15 -5.22 9.02 17.58
CA ALA A 15 -6.28 9.64 16.78
C ALA A 15 -5.68 10.44 15.60
N GLY A 16 -6.49 10.66 14.54
CA GLY A 16 -6.19 11.57 13.42
C GLY A 16 -5.79 10.89 12.12
N GLY A 17 -5.13 9.73 12.16
CA GLY A 17 -4.77 8.93 10.97
C GLY A 17 -5.97 8.21 10.34
N THR A 18 -5.75 7.54 9.22
CA THR A 18 -6.76 6.65 8.62
C THR A 18 -6.85 5.36 9.41
N LEU A 19 -8.02 4.70 9.39
CA LEU A 19 -8.16 3.38 9.99
C LEU A 19 -7.20 2.36 9.34
N LEU A 20 -7.01 2.44 8.02
CA LEU A 20 -6.06 1.59 7.29
C LEU A 20 -4.64 1.71 7.86
N SER A 21 -4.13 2.95 8.05
CA SER A 21 -2.80 3.18 8.60
C SER A 21 -2.71 2.73 10.06
N ALA A 22 -3.75 3.00 10.86
CA ALA A 22 -3.79 2.59 12.26
C ALA A 22 -3.73 1.06 12.41
N LEU A 23 -4.49 0.32 11.61
CA LEU A 23 -4.44 -1.15 11.60
C LEU A 23 -3.08 -1.69 11.13
N SER A 24 -2.50 -1.09 10.09
CA SER A 24 -1.18 -1.48 9.59
C SER A 24 -0.08 -1.32 10.65
N ASN A 25 -0.11 -0.23 11.42
CA ASN A 25 0.83 -0.01 12.52
C ASN A 25 0.72 -1.08 13.62
N GLU A 26 -0.47 -1.63 13.80
CA GLU A 26 -0.76 -2.74 14.73
C GLU A 26 -0.61 -4.13 14.08
N LYS A 27 0.06 -4.20 12.92
CA LYS A 27 0.33 -5.43 12.15
C LYS A 27 -0.93 -6.16 11.65
N LEU A 28 -2.01 -5.43 11.43
CA LEU A 28 -3.21 -5.90 10.74
C LEU A 28 -3.28 -5.26 9.34
N PHE A 29 -2.96 -6.03 8.31
CA PHE A 29 -2.75 -5.53 6.96
C PHE A 29 -3.98 -5.76 6.08
N LEU A 30 -4.91 -4.80 6.04
CA LEU A 30 -6.00 -4.81 5.08
C LEU A 30 -5.48 -4.62 3.64
N PRO A 31 -6.01 -5.35 2.67
CA PRO A 31 -5.65 -5.20 1.27
C PRO A 31 -5.84 -3.75 0.78
N SER A 32 -4.87 -3.19 0.05
CA SER A 32 -4.97 -1.82 -0.50
C SER A 32 -4.10 -1.64 -1.74
N ALA A 33 -4.57 -2.07 -2.90
CA ALA A 33 -3.83 -1.94 -4.16
C ALA A 33 -3.62 -0.47 -4.60
N CYS A 34 -4.49 0.46 -4.19
CA CYS A 34 -4.38 1.88 -4.52
C CYS A 34 -3.51 2.69 -3.53
N GLY A 35 -2.91 2.04 -2.53
CA GLY A 35 -2.10 2.73 -1.53
C GLY A 35 -2.90 3.68 -0.62
N GLY A 36 -4.18 3.41 -0.41
CA GLY A 36 -5.03 4.26 0.44
C GLY A 36 -5.79 5.37 -0.30
N GLY A 37 -5.68 5.43 -1.63
CA GLY A 37 -6.32 6.47 -2.46
C GLY A 37 -7.85 6.32 -2.63
N GLY A 38 -8.48 5.29 -2.07
CA GLY A 38 -9.94 5.10 -2.12
C GLY A 38 -10.47 4.52 -3.43
N THR A 39 -9.62 4.14 -4.38
CA THR A 39 -10.05 3.76 -5.74
C THR A 39 -10.18 2.26 -5.97
N CYS A 40 -9.47 1.40 -5.24
CA CYS A 40 -9.51 -0.06 -5.43
C CYS A 40 -10.60 -0.75 -4.63
N ALA A 41 -11.10 -0.12 -3.59
CA ALA A 41 -12.11 -0.64 -2.66
C ALA A 41 -11.75 -1.99 -1.97
N MET A 42 -10.48 -2.36 -1.95
CA MET A 42 -10.04 -3.63 -1.35
C MET A 42 -10.01 -3.57 0.19
N CYS A 43 -9.82 -2.38 0.76
CA CYS A 43 -9.78 -2.18 2.22
C CYS A 43 -11.17 -2.08 2.86
N LYS A 44 -12.17 -2.74 2.29
CA LYS A 44 -13.53 -2.77 2.86
C LYS A 44 -13.54 -3.51 4.19
N CYS A 45 -14.18 -2.91 5.16
CA CYS A 45 -14.47 -3.52 6.45
C CYS A 45 -15.81 -3.01 6.98
N GLN A 46 -16.41 -3.72 7.91
CA GLN A 46 -17.61 -3.22 8.59
C GLN A 46 -17.19 -2.44 9.84
N ILE A 47 -17.86 -1.30 10.07
CA ILE A 47 -17.58 -0.43 11.22
C ILE A 47 -18.91 -0.14 11.93
N PRO A 48 -19.42 -1.06 12.75
CA PRO A 48 -20.68 -0.90 13.45
C PRO A 48 -20.74 0.34 14.35
N GLU A 49 -19.60 0.74 14.94
CA GLU A 49 -19.52 1.89 15.83
C GLU A 49 -18.25 2.72 15.54
N GLY A 50 -18.40 4.03 15.60
CA GLY A 50 -17.28 4.98 15.50
C GLY A 50 -16.83 5.34 14.09
N GLY A 51 -17.43 4.75 13.04
CA GLY A 51 -17.04 4.98 11.63
C GLY A 51 -17.48 6.33 11.04
N GLY A 52 -18.42 7.03 11.68
CA GLY A 52 -19.04 8.24 11.16
C GLY A 52 -19.88 7.98 9.89
N ASP A 53 -20.25 9.05 9.19
CA ASP A 53 -21.07 8.99 7.98
C ASP A 53 -20.27 8.51 6.76
N LEU A 54 -20.97 7.91 5.80
CA LEU A 54 -20.40 7.51 4.52
C LEU A 54 -19.90 8.74 3.75
N LEU A 55 -18.66 8.70 3.30
CA LEU A 55 -18.05 9.81 2.58
C LEU A 55 -18.40 9.76 1.08
N PRO A 56 -18.47 10.92 0.39
CA PRO A 56 -18.68 10.95 -1.06
C PRO A 56 -17.67 10.11 -1.85
N THR A 57 -16.41 10.02 -1.37
CA THR A 57 -15.34 9.23 -1.96
C THR A 57 -15.59 7.71 -1.88
N GLU A 58 -16.45 7.28 -0.98
CA GLU A 58 -16.82 5.86 -0.80
C GLU A 58 -18.08 5.47 -1.61
N ALA A 59 -18.88 6.46 -2.02
CA ALA A 59 -20.21 6.24 -2.63
C ALA A 59 -20.16 5.40 -3.92
N GLY A 60 -19.05 5.45 -4.66
CA GLY A 60 -18.84 4.63 -5.86
C GLY A 60 -18.56 3.14 -5.57
N HIS A 61 -18.22 2.80 -4.33
CA HIS A 61 -17.78 1.46 -3.92
C HIS A 61 -18.67 0.82 -2.87
N ILE A 62 -19.40 1.62 -2.10
CA ILE A 62 -20.30 1.18 -1.03
C ILE A 62 -21.74 1.49 -1.49
N ASN A 63 -22.46 0.44 -1.87
CA ASN A 63 -23.86 0.58 -2.26
C ASN A 63 -24.77 0.77 -1.04
N ARG A 64 -26.07 1.06 -1.27
CA ARG A 64 -27.05 1.31 -0.20
C ARG A 64 -27.22 0.17 0.79
N ARG A 65 -27.09 -1.09 0.33
CA ARG A 65 -27.17 -2.27 1.20
C ARG A 65 -25.94 -2.33 2.10
N MET A 66 -24.77 -2.23 1.50
CA MET A 66 -23.50 -2.22 2.24
C MET A 66 -23.45 -1.06 3.27
N ALA A 67 -23.94 0.11 2.92
CA ALA A 67 -23.99 1.24 3.85
C ALA A 67 -24.87 0.94 5.08
N LYS A 68 -26.01 0.25 4.90
CA LYS A 68 -26.87 -0.20 6.00
C LYS A 68 -26.21 -1.27 6.88
N GLU A 69 -25.29 -2.03 6.32
CA GLU A 69 -24.49 -3.06 7.00
C GLU A 69 -23.18 -2.48 7.57
N ASN A 70 -23.04 -1.14 7.60
CA ASN A 70 -21.89 -0.40 8.11
C ASN A 70 -20.56 -0.68 7.38
N TRP A 71 -20.62 -1.08 6.10
CA TRP A 71 -19.42 -1.20 5.29
C TRP A 71 -18.80 0.16 4.99
N ARG A 72 -17.48 0.23 5.10
CA ARG A 72 -16.67 1.43 4.85
C ARG A 72 -15.36 1.05 4.17
N LEU A 73 -14.68 2.05 3.61
CA LEU A 73 -13.29 1.90 3.16
C LEU A 73 -12.35 2.35 4.28
N ALA A 74 -11.58 1.45 4.86
CA ALA A 74 -10.68 1.76 5.97
C ALA A 74 -9.68 2.91 5.65
N CYS A 75 -9.29 3.08 4.39
CA CYS A 75 -8.43 4.17 3.96
C CYS A 75 -9.12 5.54 3.95
N GLN A 76 -10.45 5.60 3.95
CA GLN A 76 -11.22 6.85 3.95
C GLN A 76 -11.71 7.24 5.34
N VAL A 77 -11.80 6.28 6.26
CA VAL A 77 -12.26 6.53 7.63
C VAL A 77 -11.12 7.04 8.49
N LYS A 78 -11.31 8.21 9.10
CA LYS A 78 -10.38 8.77 10.09
C LYS A 78 -10.69 8.24 11.49
N VAL A 79 -9.65 7.84 12.20
CA VAL A 79 -9.75 7.42 13.60
C VAL A 79 -9.93 8.65 14.49
N LYS A 80 -11.14 8.89 14.99
CA LYS A 80 -11.47 10.05 15.83
C LYS A 80 -11.92 9.64 17.22
N ASN A 81 -12.70 8.58 17.31
CA ASN A 81 -13.31 8.07 18.53
C ASN A 81 -13.08 6.57 18.62
N ASP A 82 -13.44 5.98 19.76
CA ASP A 82 -13.43 4.53 19.91
C ASP A 82 -14.34 3.87 18.86
N MET A 83 -13.89 2.73 18.34
CA MET A 83 -14.50 2.07 17.21
C MET A 83 -14.70 0.58 17.46
N LYS A 84 -15.74 0.01 16.84
CA LYS A 84 -15.86 -1.44 16.64
C LYS A 84 -15.78 -1.74 15.16
N ILE A 85 -14.94 -2.70 14.79
CA ILE A 85 -14.73 -3.08 13.41
C ILE A 85 -14.80 -4.60 13.24
N GLN A 86 -15.22 -5.02 12.04
CA GLN A 86 -15.15 -6.42 11.60
C GLN A 86 -14.33 -6.46 10.31
N ILE A 87 -13.29 -7.27 10.31
CA ILE A 87 -12.39 -7.50 9.20
C ILE A 87 -12.31 -9.00 8.89
N PRO A 88 -12.02 -9.40 7.64
CA PRO A 88 -11.85 -10.80 7.27
C PRO A 88 -10.75 -11.48 8.10
N ASP A 89 -10.97 -12.75 8.44
CA ASP A 89 -10.02 -13.51 9.27
C ASP A 89 -8.68 -13.72 8.58
N GLU A 90 -8.65 -13.75 7.25
CA GLU A 90 -7.45 -13.87 6.43
C GLU A 90 -6.44 -12.76 6.70
N VAL A 91 -6.91 -11.58 7.12
CA VAL A 91 -6.06 -10.44 7.48
C VAL A 91 -5.09 -10.76 8.62
N PHE A 92 -5.48 -11.65 9.55
CA PHE A 92 -4.61 -12.05 10.67
C PHE A 92 -3.46 -12.97 10.25
N GLY A 93 -3.54 -13.58 9.07
CA GLY A 93 -2.50 -14.44 8.50
C GLY A 93 -1.48 -13.69 7.61
N ILE A 94 -1.70 -12.42 7.32
CA ILE A 94 -0.81 -11.65 6.45
C ILE A 94 0.49 -11.34 7.19
N LYS A 95 1.61 -11.71 6.58
CA LYS A 95 2.95 -11.42 7.08
C LYS A 95 3.57 -10.24 6.35
N LYS A 96 4.43 -9.51 7.04
CA LYS A 96 5.31 -8.50 6.48
C LYS A 96 6.76 -8.90 6.70
N TRP A 97 7.58 -8.77 5.67
CA TRP A 97 9.00 -9.07 5.71
C TRP A 97 9.84 -7.84 5.36
N GLU A 98 10.97 -7.73 5.99
CA GLU A 98 12.06 -6.88 5.53
C GLU A 98 12.94 -7.73 4.61
N CYS A 99 12.98 -7.37 3.32
CA CYS A 99 13.65 -8.15 2.30
C CYS A 99 14.95 -7.48 1.88
N GLU A 100 15.94 -8.29 1.51
CA GLU A 100 17.18 -7.81 0.90
C GLU A 100 16.97 -7.56 -0.60
N VAL A 101 17.40 -6.40 -1.10
CA VAL A 101 17.40 -6.11 -2.53
C VAL A 101 18.54 -6.87 -3.20
N VAL A 102 18.21 -7.81 -4.08
CA VAL A 102 19.18 -8.60 -4.85
C VAL A 102 19.58 -7.87 -6.14
N SER A 103 18.61 -7.32 -6.84
CA SER A 103 18.84 -6.52 -8.05
C SER A 103 17.75 -5.50 -8.29
N ASN A 104 18.13 -4.42 -8.97
CA ASN A 104 17.22 -3.33 -9.35
C ASN A 104 17.78 -2.61 -10.58
N TYR A 105 17.59 -3.18 -11.76
CA TYR A 105 18.10 -2.62 -13.01
C TYR A 105 16.97 -2.35 -14.01
N ASN A 106 17.27 -1.49 -14.98
CA ASN A 106 16.31 -1.13 -16.01
C ASN A 106 16.19 -2.25 -17.06
N VAL A 107 14.96 -2.67 -17.35
CA VAL A 107 14.59 -3.56 -18.46
C VAL A 107 13.93 -2.80 -19.60
N ALA A 108 13.49 -1.59 -19.32
CA ALA A 108 13.02 -0.61 -20.30
C ALA A 108 13.25 0.80 -19.75
N SER A 109 13.02 1.84 -20.56
CA SER A 109 13.24 3.23 -20.18
C SER A 109 12.57 3.66 -18.88
N PHE A 110 11.38 3.08 -18.58
CA PHE A 110 10.55 3.42 -17.42
C PHE A 110 10.21 2.21 -16.54
N ILE A 111 10.84 1.07 -16.79
CA ILE A 111 10.55 -0.17 -16.06
C ILE A 111 11.85 -0.73 -15.51
N LYS A 112 11.84 -1.04 -14.21
CA LYS A 112 12.93 -1.76 -13.54
C LYS A 112 12.49 -3.19 -13.21
N GLU A 113 13.39 -4.14 -13.38
CA GLU A 113 13.28 -5.42 -12.72
C GLU A 113 13.80 -5.26 -11.28
N PHE A 114 12.96 -5.59 -10.33
CA PHE A 114 13.25 -5.46 -8.91
C PHE A 114 13.14 -6.83 -8.25
N VAL A 115 14.27 -7.38 -7.85
CA VAL A 115 14.36 -8.70 -7.22
C VAL A 115 14.73 -8.55 -5.76
N VAL A 116 13.93 -9.15 -4.89
CA VAL A 116 14.17 -9.20 -3.45
C VAL A 116 14.29 -10.63 -2.95
N ARG A 117 15.06 -10.81 -1.88
CA ARG A 117 15.21 -12.06 -1.16
C ARG A 117 14.45 -11.98 0.15
N LEU A 118 13.63 -12.97 0.41
CA LEU A 118 12.98 -13.15 1.72
C LEU A 118 14.04 -13.45 2.81
N PRO A 119 13.73 -13.15 4.07
CA PRO A 119 14.56 -13.59 5.19
C PRO A 119 14.77 -15.10 5.18
N GLU A 120 15.90 -15.54 5.75
CA GLU A 120 16.24 -16.97 5.83
C GLU A 120 15.15 -17.76 6.58
N GLY A 121 14.77 -18.91 5.99
CA GLY A 121 13.71 -19.77 6.53
C GLY A 121 12.28 -19.34 6.19
N GLU A 122 12.07 -18.18 5.58
CA GLU A 122 10.75 -17.74 5.13
C GLU A 122 10.45 -18.25 3.72
N ASN A 123 9.20 -18.59 3.49
CA ASN A 123 8.70 -19.03 2.19
C ASN A 123 7.39 -18.31 1.87
N LEU A 124 7.28 -17.80 0.65
CA LEU A 124 6.07 -17.17 0.14
C LEU A 124 5.26 -18.19 -0.65
N HIS A 125 4.17 -18.66 -0.07
CA HIS A 125 3.15 -19.37 -0.83
C HIS A 125 2.27 -18.36 -1.55
N PHE A 126 2.21 -18.44 -2.87
CA PHE A 126 1.36 -17.56 -3.66
C PHE A 126 0.48 -18.38 -4.61
N GLU A 127 -0.67 -17.80 -4.94
CA GLU A 127 -1.59 -18.30 -5.95
C GLU A 127 -1.68 -17.32 -7.11
N ALA A 128 -1.99 -17.82 -8.30
CA ALA A 128 -2.17 -16.97 -9.47
C ALA A 128 -3.24 -15.90 -9.22
N GLY A 129 -2.91 -14.64 -9.49
CA GLY A 129 -3.76 -13.49 -9.19
C GLY A 129 -3.49 -12.85 -7.82
N GLY A 130 -2.61 -13.44 -7.02
CA GLY A 130 -2.10 -12.80 -5.80
C GLY A 130 -1.27 -11.56 -6.13
N TYR A 131 -1.10 -10.68 -5.15
CA TYR A 131 -0.25 -9.49 -5.25
C TYR A 131 0.49 -9.29 -3.93
N ILE A 132 1.61 -8.57 -4.00
CA ILE A 132 2.34 -8.11 -2.82
C ILE A 132 2.08 -6.63 -2.60
N GLN A 133 2.17 -6.19 -1.36
CA GLN A 133 2.20 -4.76 -1.02
C GLN A 133 3.61 -4.37 -0.59
N ILE A 134 4.13 -3.29 -1.16
CA ILE A 134 5.39 -2.70 -0.78
C ILE A 134 5.12 -1.41 -0.02
N ASP A 135 5.68 -1.29 1.17
CA ASP A 135 5.65 -0.05 1.93
C ASP A 135 6.62 0.95 1.32
N VAL A 136 6.12 2.15 1.08
CA VAL A 136 6.93 3.28 0.63
C VAL A 136 6.92 4.33 1.74
N PRO A 137 8.05 4.64 2.37
CA PRO A 137 8.11 5.61 3.45
C PRO A 137 7.83 7.03 2.95
N ALA A 138 7.57 7.95 3.88
CA ALA A 138 7.61 9.37 3.58
C ALA A 138 9.01 9.71 3.06
N THR A 139 9.10 10.20 1.83
CA THR A 139 10.38 10.46 1.17
C THR A 139 10.24 11.46 0.03
N THR A 140 11.36 12.07 -0.32
CA THR A 140 11.49 12.88 -1.52
C THR A 140 12.53 12.26 -2.42
N VAL A 141 12.18 11.97 -3.66
CA VAL A 141 13.08 11.45 -4.68
C VAL A 141 13.32 12.55 -5.73
N ASP A 142 14.56 12.99 -5.87
CA ASP A 142 14.99 13.81 -6.99
C ASP A 142 15.39 12.87 -8.13
N PHE A 143 14.75 13.00 -9.30
CA PHE A 143 14.97 12.07 -10.40
C PHE A 143 16.40 12.14 -10.94
N LYS A 144 17.12 13.24 -10.69
CA LYS A 144 18.57 13.35 -10.98
C LYS A 144 19.42 12.32 -10.24
N THR A 145 18.92 11.80 -9.12
CA THR A 145 19.61 10.78 -8.32
C THR A 145 19.24 9.34 -8.69
N ILE A 146 18.29 9.17 -9.61
CA ILE A 146 17.89 7.83 -10.05
C ILE A 146 18.95 7.27 -10.98
N GLU A 147 19.49 6.13 -10.60
CA GLU A 147 20.40 5.37 -11.44
C GLU A 147 19.64 4.56 -12.48
N ILE A 148 20.01 4.74 -13.76
CA ILE A 148 19.61 3.84 -14.83
C ILE A 148 20.68 2.75 -14.90
N ALA A 149 20.46 1.70 -14.11
CA ALA A 149 21.43 0.63 -13.93
C ALA A 149 21.46 -0.34 -15.14
N PRO A 150 22.63 -0.86 -15.50
CA PRO A 150 22.77 -1.82 -16.58
C PRO A 150 22.10 -3.15 -16.23
N ASN A 151 21.39 -3.72 -17.21
CA ASN A 151 20.88 -5.06 -17.17
C ASN A 151 21.96 -6.04 -17.66
N PRO A 152 22.26 -7.13 -16.96
CA PRO A 152 23.22 -8.11 -17.40
C PRO A 152 22.93 -8.71 -18.80
N ASN A 153 21.65 -8.75 -19.19
CA ASN A 153 21.20 -9.28 -20.48
C ASN A 153 21.12 -8.22 -21.59
N ASP A 154 21.23 -6.92 -21.23
CA ASP A 154 21.22 -5.79 -22.17
C ASP A 154 22.18 -4.68 -21.68
N PRO A 155 23.49 -4.86 -21.79
CA PRO A 155 24.46 -3.88 -21.31
C PRO A 155 24.38 -2.52 -22.01
N ALA A 156 23.85 -2.45 -23.24
CA ALA A 156 23.71 -1.23 -24.01
C ALA A 156 22.38 -0.47 -23.69
N GLY A 157 21.44 -1.13 -23.02
CA GLY A 157 20.14 -0.56 -22.69
C GLY A 157 20.20 0.78 -21.95
N PRO A 158 21.09 0.98 -20.97
CA PRO A 158 21.17 2.24 -20.21
C PRO A 158 21.35 3.49 -21.06
N GLU A 159 22.17 3.46 -22.07
CA GLU A 159 22.40 4.62 -22.94
C GLU A 159 21.14 4.97 -23.75
N LYS A 160 20.45 3.95 -24.28
CA LYS A 160 19.17 4.13 -24.97
C LYS A 160 18.10 4.70 -24.02
N PHE A 161 18.01 4.16 -22.79
CA PHE A 161 17.03 4.60 -21.82
C PHE A 161 17.28 6.04 -21.35
N LYS A 162 18.55 6.44 -21.13
CA LYS A 162 18.92 7.82 -20.80
C LYS A 162 18.50 8.79 -21.90
N THR A 163 18.70 8.44 -23.17
CA THR A 163 18.27 9.25 -24.30
C THR A 163 16.77 9.57 -24.26
N GLU A 164 15.96 8.60 -23.86
CA GLU A 164 14.52 8.82 -23.69
C GLU A 164 14.21 9.70 -22.47
N TRP A 165 14.92 9.51 -21.35
CA TRP A 165 14.80 10.35 -20.17
C TRP A 165 15.14 11.82 -20.46
N ASP A 166 16.17 12.07 -21.26
CA ASP A 166 16.55 13.41 -21.73
C ASP A 166 15.45 14.01 -22.61
N LYS A 167 14.93 13.24 -23.57
CA LYS A 167 13.84 13.64 -24.46
C LYS A 167 12.60 14.10 -23.71
N PHE A 168 12.23 13.38 -22.65
CA PHE A 168 11.06 13.69 -21.83
C PHE A 168 11.36 14.56 -20.62
N LYS A 169 12.61 15.03 -20.46
CA LYS A 169 13.06 15.88 -19.34
C LYS A 169 12.76 15.30 -17.97
N LEU A 170 12.87 13.99 -17.83
CA LEU A 170 12.50 13.30 -16.58
C LEU A 170 13.45 13.61 -15.45
N TRP A 171 14.70 13.95 -15.73
CA TRP A 171 15.68 14.37 -14.73
C TRP A 171 15.26 15.60 -13.92
N ASP A 172 14.36 16.43 -14.45
CA ASP A 172 13.89 17.64 -13.77
C ASP A 172 12.73 17.36 -12.80
N LEU A 173 12.25 16.14 -12.76
CA LEU A 173 11.14 15.76 -11.90
C LEU A 173 11.59 15.51 -10.46
N LYS A 174 10.66 15.75 -9.55
CA LYS A 174 10.75 15.38 -8.14
C LYS A 174 9.47 14.72 -7.72
N MET A 175 9.60 13.64 -6.96
CA MET A 175 8.46 12.97 -6.33
C MET A 175 8.57 13.15 -4.83
N LYS A 176 7.46 13.53 -4.19
CA LYS A 176 7.38 13.67 -2.75
C LYS A 176 6.20 12.86 -2.20
N ASN A 177 6.48 11.96 -1.28
CA ASN A 177 5.48 11.35 -0.42
C ASN A 177 5.56 12.04 0.94
N GLU A 178 4.52 12.74 1.34
CA GLU A 178 4.47 13.42 2.64
C GLU A 178 4.19 12.45 3.78
N GLU A 179 3.45 11.36 3.49
CA GLU A 179 3.10 10.30 4.42
C GLU A 179 3.51 8.93 3.83
N PRO A 180 3.75 7.90 4.68
CA PRO A 180 3.95 6.55 4.19
C PRO A 180 2.74 6.06 3.39
N ILE A 181 3.01 5.40 2.28
CA ILE A 181 1.99 4.83 1.39
C ILE A 181 2.34 3.37 1.05
N PHE A 182 1.37 2.65 0.51
CA PHE A 182 1.57 1.31 -0.02
C PHE A 182 1.48 1.31 -1.54
N ARG A 183 2.20 0.37 -2.17
CA ARG A 183 2.04 0.05 -3.60
C ARG A 183 1.86 -1.44 -3.76
N ALA A 184 0.87 -1.84 -4.57
CA ALA A 184 0.63 -3.24 -4.90
C ALA A 184 1.22 -3.59 -6.28
N TYR A 185 1.80 -4.77 -6.38
CA TYR A 185 2.42 -5.33 -7.57
C TYR A 185 2.03 -6.77 -7.78
#